data_4589dd67debfb041096161901716e78a
#
_entry.id   4589dd67debfb041096161901716e78a
#
_cell.length_a   1.000
_cell.length_b   1.000
_cell.length_c   1.000
_cell.angle_alpha   90.00
_cell.angle_beta   90.00
_cell.angle_gamma   90.00
#
_symmetry.space_group_name_H-M   'P 1'
#
loop_
_entity.id
_entity.type
_entity.pdbx_description
1 polymer ?
#
loop_
_entity_poly.entity_id
_entity_poly.type
_entity_poly.pdbx_seq_one_letter_code
_entity_poly.pdbx_strand_id
1 'polypeptide(L)'
;FLEQYSPRDQLRWIVAGEAIKDLGRSHRLDIEFGPGNASFEEELEETIRFDKFGRAFRGSRIRKDEPDADEEDADKNNEPGLPRLDIAEGKAIEWVQLTRNKRQPQRLMTGSLGQLFEILNTCMDDLVSTWGLDLEAQSRRLTAPKPKNLSQIALRIQKYYPSKAEQWGIQADLSIRVMVDSEGRATECKITNITLAEDFDDRPCTEFMRVAEFE
;
A
#
# COMPACT_ATOMS: atom_id res chain seq x y z
N PHE A 1 -9.91 7.91 -5.67
CA PHE A 1 -10.12 6.74 -4.80
C PHE A 1 -9.03 6.72 -3.75
N LEU A 2 -9.39 6.29 -2.54
CA LEU A 2 -8.46 6.05 -1.45
C LEU A 2 -8.68 4.62 -0.98
N GLU A 3 -7.60 3.90 -0.72
CA GLU A 3 -7.66 2.49 -0.37
C GLU A 3 -6.61 2.11 0.68
N GLN A 4 -6.96 1.13 1.50
CA GLN A 4 -6.09 0.57 2.51
C GLN A 4 -6.41 -0.92 2.64
N TYR A 5 -5.40 -1.77 2.59
CA TYR A 5 -5.56 -3.24 2.59
C TYR A 5 -5.12 -3.91 3.89
N SER A 6 -4.47 -3.15 4.76
CA SER A 6 -4.01 -3.59 6.07
C SER A 6 -3.88 -2.38 6.99
N PRO A 7 -3.91 -2.56 8.31
CA PRO A 7 -3.62 -1.48 9.25
C PRO A 7 -2.25 -0.87 8.97
N ARG A 8 -2.25 0.39 8.55
CA ARG A 8 -1.06 1.21 8.27
C ARG A 8 -1.39 2.67 8.59
N ASP A 9 -0.39 3.45 8.86
CA ASP A 9 -0.46 4.91 8.93
C ASP A 9 -0.46 5.57 7.55
N GLN A 10 -0.24 4.78 6.50
CA GLN A 10 -0.23 5.17 5.09
C GLN A 10 -1.46 4.64 4.35
N LEU A 11 -1.84 5.36 3.31
CA LEU A 11 -2.90 4.94 2.41
C LEU A 11 -2.40 4.97 0.95
N ARG A 12 -3.02 4.17 0.12
CA ARG A 12 -2.87 4.27 -1.33
C ARG A 12 -3.96 5.17 -1.90
N TRP A 13 -3.60 5.96 -2.88
CA TRP A 13 -4.55 6.81 -3.59
C TRP A 13 -4.46 6.63 -5.09
N ILE A 14 -5.61 6.77 -5.75
CA ILE A 14 -5.73 6.67 -7.19
C ILE A 14 -6.46 7.89 -7.70
N VAL A 15 -5.85 8.58 -8.66
CA VAL A 15 -6.47 9.68 -9.39
C VAL A 15 -6.67 9.24 -10.83
N ALA A 16 -7.91 9.32 -11.32
CA ALA A 16 -8.29 8.90 -12.66
C ALA A 16 -9.27 9.88 -13.30
N GLY A 17 -9.31 9.91 -14.62
CA GLY A 17 -10.31 10.66 -15.38
C GLY A 17 -9.74 11.78 -16.25
N GLU A 18 -10.64 12.61 -16.79
CA GLU A 18 -10.32 13.66 -17.77
C GLU A 18 -9.33 14.70 -17.24
N ALA A 19 -9.44 15.08 -15.95
CA ALA A 19 -8.61 16.10 -15.34
C ALA A 19 -7.10 15.78 -15.39
N ILE A 20 -6.74 14.50 -15.47
CA ILE A 20 -5.33 14.07 -15.51
C ILE A 20 -4.81 13.75 -16.91
N LYS A 21 -5.65 13.83 -17.96
CA LYS A 21 -5.24 13.55 -19.35
C LYS A 21 -4.10 14.46 -19.82
N ASP A 22 -4.14 15.72 -19.41
CA ASP A 22 -3.17 16.74 -19.81
C ASP A 22 -1.82 16.56 -19.10
N LEU A 23 -1.74 15.76 -18.04
CA LEU A 23 -0.49 15.41 -17.38
C LEU A 23 0.42 14.53 -18.27
N GLY A 24 -0.14 13.95 -19.34
CA GLY A 24 0.60 13.17 -20.34
C GLY A 24 1.13 11.85 -19.82
N ARG A 25 2.17 11.29 -20.49
CA ARG A 25 2.74 9.98 -20.15
C ARG A 25 3.87 10.02 -19.12
N SER A 26 4.11 11.15 -18.47
CA SER A 26 5.14 11.21 -17.45
C SER A 26 4.62 10.55 -16.18
N HIS A 27 5.41 9.65 -15.64
CA HIS A 27 5.14 9.03 -14.34
C HIS A 27 5.64 9.89 -13.19
N ARG A 28 6.50 10.89 -13.45
CA ARG A 28 7.09 11.78 -12.45
C ARG A 28 6.30 13.08 -12.37
N LEU A 29 5.66 13.31 -11.24
CA LEU A 29 4.80 14.45 -10.96
C LEU A 29 5.16 15.07 -9.61
N ASP A 30 4.97 16.39 -9.50
CA ASP A 30 4.91 17.07 -8.21
C ASP A 30 3.49 16.91 -7.65
N ILE A 31 3.40 16.44 -6.43
CA ILE A 31 2.14 16.14 -5.73
C ILE A 31 2.06 16.99 -4.48
N GLU A 32 0.87 17.50 -4.20
CA GLU A 32 0.60 18.28 -3.00
C GLU A 32 -0.79 17.93 -2.46
N PHE A 33 -0.86 17.53 -1.21
CA PHE A 33 -2.10 17.33 -0.46
C PHE A 33 -2.26 18.52 0.49
N GLY A 34 -3.14 19.44 0.16
CA GLY A 34 -3.22 20.71 0.87
C GLY A 34 -4.59 21.02 1.44
N PRO A 35 -4.68 22.16 2.15
CA PRO A 35 -3.59 23.12 2.42
C PRO A 35 -2.59 22.62 3.49
N GLY A 36 -1.40 23.20 3.48
CA GLY A 36 -0.42 23.04 4.57
C GLY A 36 0.70 22.05 4.35
N ASN A 37 0.52 21.03 3.52
CA ASN A 37 1.58 20.09 3.18
C ASN A 37 2.50 20.64 2.08
N ALA A 38 3.79 20.35 2.18
CA ALA A 38 4.73 20.69 1.12
C ALA A 38 4.56 19.75 -0.08
N SER A 39 4.71 20.28 -1.28
CA SER A 39 4.76 19.45 -2.49
C SER A 39 6.00 18.56 -2.50
N PHE A 40 5.87 17.39 -3.10
CA PHE A 40 6.96 16.43 -3.29
C PHE A 40 6.89 15.81 -4.69
N GLU A 41 8.05 15.45 -5.22
CA GLU A 41 8.12 14.73 -6.48
C GLU A 41 7.97 13.22 -6.21
N GLU A 42 7.14 12.57 -7.01
CA GLU A 42 6.92 11.13 -6.95
C GLU A 42 6.85 10.52 -8.34
N GLU A 43 7.41 9.34 -8.49
CA GLU A 43 7.27 8.53 -9.68
C GLU A 43 6.04 7.62 -9.52
N LEU A 44 4.95 8.03 -10.13
CA LEU A 44 3.67 7.34 -10.01
C LEU A 44 3.59 6.15 -10.93
N GLU A 45 3.04 5.07 -10.45
CA GLU A 45 2.66 3.96 -11.29
C GLU A 45 1.46 4.32 -12.18
N GLU A 46 1.62 4.14 -13.49
CA GLU A 46 0.48 4.17 -14.41
C GLU A 46 -0.29 2.87 -14.27
N THR A 47 -1.44 2.92 -13.60
CA THR A 47 -2.32 1.76 -13.56
C THR A 47 -2.99 1.55 -14.91
N ILE A 48 -3.01 0.31 -15.37
CA ILE A 48 -3.73 -0.11 -16.55
C ILE A 48 -5.19 0.28 -16.38
N ARG A 49 -5.68 1.11 -17.31
CA ARG A 49 -7.07 1.57 -17.46
C ARG A 49 -8.00 1.25 -16.29
N PHE A 50 -8.25 2.24 -15.46
CA PHE A 50 -9.21 2.12 -14.37
C PHE A 50 -10.63 2.16 -14.95
N ASP A 51 -11.13 1.02 -15.41
CA ASP A 51 -12.46 0.85 -16.00
C ASP A 51 -12.81 1.99 -17.01
N LYS A 52 -13.99 2.53 -16.91
CA LYS A 52 -14.49 3.65 -17.75
C LYS A 52 -13.76 4.98 -17.55
N PHE A 53 -12.95 5.12 -16.50
CA PHE A 53 -12.23 6.36 -16.20
C PHE A 53 -10.94 6.51 -17.02
N GLY A 54 -10.49 5.46 -17.69
CA GLY A 54 -9.29 5.49 -18.54
C GLY A 54 -8.00 5.47 -17.73
N ARG A 55 -7.08 6.39 -18.06
CA ARG A 55 -5.78 6.50 -17.39
C ARG A 55 -5.95 6.84 -15.91
N ALA A 56 -5.15 6.21 -15.06
CA ALA A 56 -5.08 6.51 -13.65
C ALA A 56 -3.61 6.58 -13.20
N PHE A 57 -3.34 7.38 -12.20
CA PHE A 57 -2.08 7.42 -11.46
C PHE A 57 -2.34 6.92 -10.05
N ARG A 58 -1.44 6.06 -9.57
CA ARG A 58 -1.44 5.53 -8.22
C ARG A 58 -0.22 6.03 -7.47
N GLY A 59 -0.42 6.48 -6.22
CA GLY A 59 0.62 6.83 -5.29
C GLY A 59 0.32 6.29 -3.90
N SER A 60 1.31 6.33 -3.03
CA SER A 60 1.23 5.80 -1.67
C SER A 60 1.52 6.82 -0.59
N ARG A 61 2.07 7.99 -0.93
CA ARG A 61 2.41 9.04 0.02
C ARG A 61 1.47 10.21 -0.08
N ILE A 62 1.19 10.84 1.06
CA ILE A 62 0.47 12.12 1.15
C ILE A 62 1.35 13.25 1.66
N ARG A 63 2.54 12.93 2.19
CA ARG A 63 3.57 13.86 2.67
C ARG A 63 4.93 13.53 2.08
N LYS A 64 5.79 14.55 2.03
CA LYS A 64 7.16 14.43 1.52
C LYS A 64 8.05 13.52 2.39
N ASP A 65 7.88 13.56 3.68
CA ASP A 65 8.66 12.83 4.71
C ASP A 65 8.13 11.43 5.00
N GLU A 66 7.02 11.07 4.36
CA GLU A 66 6.47 9.73 4.45
C GLU A 66 7.30 8.76 3.59
N PRO A 67 7.72 7.60 4.09
CA PRO A 67 8.43 6.63 3.28
C PRO A 67 7.53 6.10 2.16
N ASP A 68 8.13 5.67 1.06
CA ASP A 68 7.37 4.97 0.02
C ASP A 68 6.82 3.66 0.58
N ALA A 69 5.60 3.29 0.22
CA ALA A 69 4.97 2.06 0.72
C ALA A 69 5.74 0.79 0.32
N ASP A 70 6.58 0.89 -0.71
CA ASP A 70 7.44 -0.19 -1.20
C ASP A 70 8.87 -0.11 -0.60
N GLU A 71 9.26 1.00 0.04
CA GLU A 71 10.47 1.09 0.84
C GLU A 71 10.21 0.49 2.22
N GLU A 72 10.77 -0.69 2.45
CA GLU A 72 10.81 -1.35 3.76
C GLU A 72 11.70 -0.55 4.75
N ASP A 73 11.26 0.63 5.14
CA ASP A 73 11.82 1.33 6.29
C ASP A 73 11.30 0.64 7.56
N ALA A 74 11.92 -0.52 7.84
CA ALA A 74 11.59 -1.41 8.95
C ALA A 74 11.61 -0.70 10.33
N ASP A 75 12.26 0.45 10.43
CA ASP A 75 12.37 1.18 11.69
C ASP A 75 11.17 2.08 12.02
N LYS A 76 10.44 2.56 11.02
CA LYS A 76 9.27 3.43 11.26
C LYS A 76 7.99 2.66 11.60
N ASN A 77 7.91 1.38 11.22
CA ASN A 77 6.78 0.50 11.56
C ASN A 77 6.86 -0.05 13.00
N ASN A 78 7.78 0.45 13.82
CA ASN A 78 8.03 -0.07 15.17
C ASN A 78 7.25 0.69 16.27
N GLU A 79 6.27 1.48 15.90
CA GLU A 79 5.40 2.13 16.89
C GLU A 79 4.49 1.10 17.57
N PRO A 80 4.30 1.25 18.90
CA PRO A 80 3.39 0.38 19.63
C PRO A 80 1.96 0.47 19.12
N GLY A 81 1.30 -0.67 19.07
CA GLY A 81 -0.09 -0.77 18.66
C GLY A 81 -0.30 -0.98 17.16
N LEU A 82 -1.55 -0.86 16.73
CA LEU A 82 -1.93 -0.91 15.32
C LEU A 82 -1.70 0.47 14.69
N PRO A 83 -0.93 0.56 13.61
CA PRO A 83 -0.78 1.82 12.89
C PRO A 83 -2.12 2.27 12.32
N ARG A 84 -2.36 3.59 12.36
CA ARG A 84 -3.61 4.23 11.94
C ARG A 84 -3.34 5.49 11.15
N LEU A 85 -4.27 5.83 10.26
CA LEU A 85 -4.27 7.13 9.60
C LEU A 85 -4.54 8.24 10.63
N ASP A 86 -3.79 9.33 10.55
CA ASP A 86 -3.98 10.48 11.42
C ASP A 86 -5.21 11.30 10.97
N ILE A 87 -6.28 11.22 11.79
CA ILE A 87 -7.54 11.93 11.52
C ILE A 87 -7.34 13.45 11.52
N ALA A 88 -6.44 14.00 12.34
CA ALA A 88 -6.19 15.42 12.36
C ALA A 88 -5.52 15.89 11.06
N GLU A 89 -4.56 15.11 10.54
CA GLU A 89 -3.99 15.33 9.23
C GLU A 89 -5.06 15.24 8.13
N GLY A 90 -5.87 14.18 8.15
CA GLY A 90 -6.97 14.04 7.19
C GLY A 90 -7.93 15.23 7.21
N LYS A 91 -8.20 15.81 8.38
CA LYS A 91 -9.04 17.03 8.49
C LYS A 91 -8.40 18.26 7.86
N ALA A 92 -7.09 18.35 7.84
CA ALA A 92 -6.37 19.46 7.26
C ALA A 92 -6.28 19.40 5.71
N ILE A 93 -6.48 18.22 5.11
CA ILE A 93 -6.45 18.03 3.66
C ILE A 93 -7.81 18.36 3.07
N GLU A 94 -7.86 19.26 2.10
CA GLU A 94 -9.07 19.67 1.37
C GLU A 94 -8.99 19.44 -0.14
N TRP A 95 -7.78 19.25 -0.65
CA TRP A 95 -7.53 19.04 -2.08
C TRP A 95 -6.24 18.28 -2.33
N VAL A 96 -6.14 17.67 -3.50
CA VAL A 96 -4.88 17.13 -4.05
C VAL A 96 -4.55 17.86 -5.35
N GLN A 97 -3.30 18.24 -5.52
CA GLN A 97 -2.79 18.91 -6.71
C GLN A 97 -1.68 18.10 -7.35
N LEU A 98 -1.80 17.90 -8.64
CA LEU A 98 -0.81 17.22 -9.47
C LEU A 98 -0.23 18.22 -10.46
N THR A 99 1.10 18.34 -10.50
CA THR A 99 1.79 19.28 -11.40
C THR A 99 2.86 18.55 -12.19
N ARG A 100 2.91 18.79 -13.48
CA ARG A 100 3.95 18.24 -14.35
C ARG A 100 4.84 19.36 -14.90
N ASN A 101 6.16 19.31 -14.60
CA ASN A 101 7.18 20.16 -15.27
C ASN A 101 6.74 21.59 -15.53
N LYS A 102 6.36 22.34 -14.51
CA LYS A 102 5.93 23.77 -14.63
C LYS A 102 4.69 24.02 -15.52
N ARG A 103 3.94 22.96 -15.88
CA ARG A 103 2.62 23.15 -16.53
C ARG A 103 1.59 23.64 -15.52
N GLN A 104 0.41 23.98 -16.02
CA GLN A 104 -0.69 24.33 -15.11
C GLN A 104 -1.02 23.15 -14.19
N PRO A 105 -1.06 23.39 -12.87
CA PRO A 105 -1.41 22.35 -11.91
C PRO A 105 -2.86 21.92 -12.11
N GLN A 106 -3.10 20.63 -11.92
CA GLN A 106 -4.43 20.07 -11.87
C GLN A 106 -4.82 19.87 -10.40
N ARG A 107 -5.74 20.67 -9.90
CA ARG A 107 -6.21 20.60 -8.52
C ARG A 107 -7.57 19.93 -8.46
N LEU A 108 -7.67 18.91 -7.63
CA LEU A 108 -8.88 18.15 -7.37
C LEU A 108 -9.35 18.48 -5.95
N MET A 109 -10.52 19.06 -5.81
CA MET A 109 -11.11 19.35 -4.50
C MET A 109 -11.67 18.06 -3.92
N THR A 110 -11.10 17.60 -2.82
CA THR A 110 -11.55 16.39 -2.10
C THR A 110 -12.54 16.70 -0.99
N GLY A 111 -12.53 17.93 -0.50
CA GLY A 111 -13.06 18.27 0.82
C GLY A 111 -12.20 17.63 1.91
N SER A 112 -12.56 17.85 3.17
CA SER A 112 -11.83 17.26 4.31
C SER A 112 -11.83 15.75 4.25
N LEU A 113 -10.64 15.14 4.36
CA LEU A 113 -10.46 13.68 4.38
C LEU A 113 -10.60 13.07 5.79
N GLY A 114 -10.81 13.88 6.84
CA GLY A 114 -10.84 13.41 8.22
C GLY A 114 -11.89 12.32 8.47
N GLN A 115 -13.11 12.50 7.98
CA GLN A 115 -14.16 11.49 8.12
C GLN A 115 -13.82 10.20 7.35
N LEU A 116 -13.19 10.34 6.20
CA LEU A 116 -12.76 9.18 5.41
C LEU A 116 -11.65 8.39 6.12
N PHE A 117 -10.69 9.07 6.74
CA PHE A 117 -9.64 8.43 7.55
C PHE A 117 -10.23 7.70 8.76
N GLU A 118 -11.23 8.28 9.42
CA GLU A 118 -11.96 7.63 10.51
C GLU A 118 -12.67 6.34 10.04
N ILE A 119 -13.36 6.41 8.89
CA ILE A 119 -14.02 5.24 8.29
C ILE A 119 -12.99 4.16 7.92
N LEU A 120 -11.87 4.52 7.31
CA LEU A 120 -10.83 3.57 6.95
C LEU A 120 -10.21 2.91 8.19
N ASN A 121 -9.92 3.66 9.24
CA ASN A 121 -9.43 3.12 10.50
C ASN A 121 -10.43 2.12 11.11
N THR A 122 -11.72 2.45 11.12
CA THR A 122 -12.77 1.54 11.60
C THR A 122 -12.85 0.27 10.75
N CYS A 123 -12.77 0.42 9.43
CA CYS A 123 -12.77 -0.72 8.51
C CYS A 123 -11.55 -1.63 8.73
N MET A 124 -10.39 -1.05 9.09
CA MET A 124 -9.20 -1.84 9.42
C MET A 124 -9.36 -2.60 10.75
N ASP A 125 -10.03 -2.03 11.74
CA ASP A 125 -10.37 -2.73 12.99
C ASP A 125 -11.28 -3.94 12.73
N ASP A 126 -12.31 -3.76 11.91
CA ASP A 126 -13.21 -4.83 11.52
C ASP A 126 -12.45 -5.92 10.73
N LEU A 127 -11.53 -5.51 9.87
CA LEU A 127 -10.72 -6.45 9.09
C LEU A 127 -9.81 -7.28 10.00
N VAL A 128 -9.12 -6.67 10.96
CA VAL A 128 -8.27 -7.34 11.94
C VAL A 128 -9.08 -8.34 12.77
N SER A 129 -10.28 -7.95 13.21
CA SER A 129 -11.20 -8.83 13.93
C SER A 129 -11.65 -10.03 13.07
N THR A 130 -11.90 -9.79 11.78
CA THR A 130 -12.25 -10.86 10.82
C THR A 130 -11.10 -11.87 10.64
N TRP A 131 -9.86 -11.44 10.87
CA TRP A 131 -8.70 -12.34 10.87
C TRP A 131 -8.56 -13.15 12.16
N GLY A 132 -9.48 -12.97 13.11
CA GLY A 132 -9.46 -13.67 14.40
C GLY A 132 -8.48 -13.09 15.41
N LEU A 133 -7.97 -11.87 15.16
CA LEU A 133 -7.08 -11.18 16.08
C LEU A 133 -7.89 -10.36 17.10
N ASP A 134 -7.40 -10.36 18.32
CA ASP A 134 -7.95 -9.51 19.40
C ASP A 134 -7.39 -8.08 19.27
N LEU A 135 -8.27 -7.12 18.99
CA LEU A 135 -7.89 -5.71 18.80
C LEU A 135 -7.23 -5.12 20.03
N GLU A 136 -7.68 -5.48 21.24
CA GLU A 136 -7.09 -4.97 22.47
C GLU A 136 -5.66 -5.50 22.66
N ALA A 137 -5.43 -6.77 22.35
CA ALA A 137 -4.10 -7.35 22.36
C ALA A 137 -3.20 -6.70 21.30
N GLN A 138 -3.72 -6.45 20.09
CA GLN A 138 -2.99 -5.77 19.02
C GLN A 138 -2.65 -4.31 19.37
N SER A 139 -3.54 -3.59 20.08
CA SER A 139 -3.28 -2.22 20.50
C SER A 139 -2.14 -2.12 21.52
N ARG A 140 -1.86 -3.20 22.25
CA ARG A 140 -0.76 -3.32 23.22
C ARG A 140 0.51 -3.92 22.64
N ARG A 141 0.54 -4.23 21.36
CA ARG A 141 1.73 -4.73 20.68
C ARG A 141 2.89 -3.74 20.83
N LEU A 142 4.05 -4.22 21.24
CA LEU A 142 5.23 -3.38 21.44
C LEU A 142 6.04 -3.18 20.17
N THR A 143 6.09 -4.20 19.33
CA THR A 143 6.87 -4.20 18.08
C THR A 143 6.09 -4.85 16.95
N ALA A 144 6.32 -4.42 15.72
CA ALA A 144 5.84 -5.13 14.55
C ALA A 144 6.75 -6.33 14.26
N PRO A 145 6.22 -7.49 13.83
CA PRO A 145 7.05 -8.60 13.38
C PRO A 145 7.90 -8.18 12.18
N LYS A 146 9.22 -8.41 12.25
CA LYS A 146 10.14 -8.12 11.15
C LYS A 146 10.69 -9.44 10.59
N PRO A 147 10.58 -9.72 9.28
CA PRO A 147 11.19 -10.90 8.70
C PRO A 147 12.71 -10.76 8.65
N LYS A 148 13.43 -11.73 9.26
CA LYS A 148 14.90 -11.76 9.29
C LYS A 148 15.54 -12.12 7.95
N ASN A 149 14.79 -12.84 7.10
CA ASN A 149 15.32 -13.48 5.91
C ASN A 149 14.51 -13.20 4.64
N LEU A 150 13.92 -12.01 4.54
CA LEU A 150 13.02 -11.63 3.44
C LEU A 150 13.64 -11.86 2.06
N SER A 151 14.90 -11.47 1.84
CA SER A 151 15.59 -11.68 0.56
C SER A 151 15.71 -13.16 0.17
N GLN A 152 15.90 -14.04 1.15
CA GLN A 152 15.94 -15.49 0.89
C GLN A 152 14.55 -16.02 0.51
N ILE A 153 13.51 -15.53 1.19
CA ILE A 153 12.13 -15.86 0.90
C ILE A 153 11.78 -15.41 -0.52
N ALA A 154 12.08 -14.17 -0.88
CA ALA A 154 11.82 -13.61 -2.21
C ALA A 154 12.50 -14.44 -3.31
N LEU A 155 13.79 -14.78 -3.15
CA LEU A 155 14.53 -15.63 -4.10
C LEU A 155 13.90 -17.03 -4.24
N ARG A 156 13.33 -17.57 -3.16
CA ARG A 156 12.63 -18.86 -3.24
C ARG A 156 11.32 -18.76 -3.99
N ILE A 157 10.53 -17.75 -3.70
CA ILE A 157 9.26 -17.50 -4.40
C ILE A 157 9.51 -17.31 -5.91
N GLN A 158 10.53 -16.53 -6.27
CA GLN A 158 10.91 -16.30 -7.68
C GLN A 158 11.27 -17.58 -8.44
N LYS A 159 11.80 -18.62 -7.77
CA LYS A 159 12.12 -19.91 -8.42
C LYS A 159 10.87 -20.64 -8.93
N TYR A 160 9.71 -20.31 -8.41
CA TYR A 160 8.44 -20.92 -8.79
C TYR A 160 7.62 -20.04 -9.73
N TYR A 161 8.28 -19.03 -10.33
CA TYR A 161 7.62 -18.20 -11.34
C TYR A 161 7.11 -19.09 -12.48
N PRO A 162 5.84 -18.98 -12.87
CA PRO A 162 5.27 -19.84 -13.91
C PRO A 162 5.99 -19.65 -15.25
N SER A 163 6.47 -20.73 -15.85
CA SER A 163 7.26 -20.69 -17.09
C SER A 163 6.52 -20.02 -18.25
N LYS A 164 5.19 -20.17 -18.30
CA LYS A 164 4.37 -19.44 -19.27
C LYS A 164 4.38 -17.94 -19.04
N ALA A 165 4.21 -17.52 -17.76
CA ALA A 165 4.23 -16.11 -17.41
C ALA A 165 5.60 -15.50 -17.74
N GLU A 166 6.69 -16.20 -17.44
CA GLU A 166 8.05 -15.79 -17.80
C GLU A 166 8.21 -15.65 -19.33
N GLN A 167 7.76 -16.63 -20.09
CA GLN A 167 7.84 -16.62 -21.55
C GLN A 167 7.08 -15.46 -22.20
N TRP A 168 5.95 -15.07 -21.60
CA TRP A 168 5.07 -14.02 -22.12
C TRP A 168 5.30 -12.66 -21.49
N GLY A 169 6.27 -12.56 -20.56
CA GLY A 169 6.55 -11.32 -19.82
C GLY A 169 5.37 -10.87 -18.93
N ILE A 170 4.54 -11.81 -18.48
CA ILE A 170 3.40 -11.52 -17.60
C ILE A 170 3.92 -11.34 -16.18
N GLN A 171 3.77 -10.17 -15.62
CA GLN A 171 4.15 -9.86 -14.24
C GLN A 171 2.98 -10.08 -13.28
N ALA A 172 3.31 -10.46 -12.05
CA ALA A 172 2.37 -10.59 -10.95
C ALA A 172 2.74 -9.62 -9.83
N ASP A 173 1.75 -8.86 -9.37
CA ASP A 173 1.82 -8.13 -8.11
C ASP A 173 1.05 -8.94 -7.05
N LEU A 174 1.79 -9.41 -6.05
CA LEU A 174 1.26 -10.28 -4.99
C LEU A 174 1.38 -9.56 -3.64
N SER A 175 0.25 -9.39 -2.97
CA SER A 175 0.23 -9.02 -1.56
C SER A 175 -0.11 -10.23 -0.72
N ILE A 176 0.73 -10.54 0.26
CA ILE A 176 0.48 -11.60 1.22
C ILE A 176 0.28 -11.04 2.62
N ARG A 177 -0.62 -11.65 3.38
CA ARG A 177 -0.78 -11.44 4.81
C ARG A 177 -0.20 -12.63 5.54
N VAL A 178 0.64 -12.36 6.54
CA VAL A 178 1.23 -13.40 7.39
C VAL A 178 0.85 -13.14 8.84
N MET A 179 0.37 -14.17 9.52
CA MET A 179 0.14 -14.15 10.96
C MET A 179 1.39 -14.68 11.65
N VAL A 180 1.85 -13.96 12.66
CA VAL A 180 3.05 -14.31 13.41
C VAL A 180 2.70 -14.42 14.88
N ASP A 181 3.11 -15.51 15.53
CA ASP A 181 2.92 -15.70 16.96
C ASP A 181 3.95 -14.94 17.80
N SER A 182 3.77 -14.96 19.13
CA SER A 182 4.66 -14.30 20.09
C SER A 182 6.07 -14.89 20.12
N GLU A 183 6.31 -16.00 19.48
CA GLU A 183 7.62 -16.66 19.37
C GLU A 183 8.31 -16.36 18.03
N GLY A 184 7.71 -15.49 17.20
CA GLY A 184 8.25 -15.12 15.89
C GLY A 184 8.06 -16.18 14.80
N ARG A 185 7.09 -17.09 14.97
CA ARG A 185 6.79 -18.12 13.96
C ARG A 185 5.59 -17.69 13.11
N ALA A 186 5.69 -17.86 11.81
CA ALA A 186 4.56 -17.72 10.92
C ALA A 186 3.53 -18.84 11.17
N THR A 187 2.28 -18.47 11.46
CA THR A 187 1.18 -19.42 11.77
C THR A 187 0.16 -19.53 10.66
N GLU A 188 0.00 -18.48 9.87
CA GLU A 188 -0.89 -18.45 8.71
C GLU A 188 -0.34 -17.52 7.64
N CYS A 189 -0.55 -17.86 6.37
CA CYS A 189 -0.30 -17.01 5.23
C CYS A 189 -1.50 -17.02 4.29
N LYS A 190 -1.94 -15.85 3.86
CA LYS A 190 -2.97 -15.68 2.83
C LYS A 190 -2.54 -14.69 1.79
N ILE A 191 -2.81 -15.00 0.53
CA ILE A 191 -2.71 -14.05 -0.55
C ILE A 191 -3.94 -13.14 -0.48
N THR A 192 -3.73 -11.84 -0.34
CA THR A 192 -4.81 -10.86 -0.14
C THR A 192 -5.12 -10.06 -1.39
N ASN A 193 -4.15 -9.89 -2.28
CA ASN A 193 -4.34 -9.25 -3.57
C ASN A 193 -3.49 -9.95 -4.62
N ILE A 194 -4.10 -10.21 -5.76
CA ILE A 194 -3.43 -10.79 -6.91
C ILE A 194 -3.91 -10.06 -8.16
N THR A 195 -3.03 -9.25 -8.75
CA THR A 195 -3.24 -8.79 -10.13
C THR A 195 -2.77 -9.87 -11.08
N LEU A 196 -3.62 -10.91 -11.35
CA LEU A 196 -3.05 -12.10 -11.93
C LEU A 196 -3.73 -12.68 -13.14
N ALA A 197 -2.87 -13.11 -14.04
CA ALA A 197 -3.17 -14.21 -14.93
C ALA A 197 -3.38 -15.53 -14.14
N GLU A 198 -4.22 -16.39 -14.67
CA GLU A 198 -4.69 -17.67 -14.07
C GLU A 198 -3.57 -18.67 -13.71
N ASP A 199 -2.32 -18.39 -14.11
CA ASP A 199 -1.18 -19.32 -13.95
C ASP A 199 -0.44 -19.23 -12.60
N PHE A 200 -0.80 -18.26 -11.74
CA PHE A 200 -0.15 -18.12 -10.43
C PHE A 200 -1.02 -18.77 -9.33
N ASP A 201 -0.40 -19.48 -8.45
CA ASP A 201 -1.04 -20.25 -7.37
C ASP A 201 -0.62 -19.77 -5.97
N ASP A 202 -0.91 -20.55 -4.95
CA ASP A 202 -0.62 -20.30 -3.54
C ASP A 202 0.82 -20.63 -3.11
N ARG A 203 1.70 -20.98 -4.04
CA ARG A 203 3.11 -21.33 -3.73
C ARG A 203 3.86 -20.24 -2.99
N PRO A 204 3.66 -18.92 -3.24
CA PRO A 204 4.27 -17.86 -2.44
C PRO A 204 4.03 -18.05 -0.94
N CYS A 205 2.79 -18.33 -0.54
CA CYS A 205 2.47 -18.62 0.85
C CYS A 205 3.10 -19.92 1.35
N THR A 206 3.07 -20.98 0.54
CA THR A 206 3.68 -22.26 0.90
C THR A 206 5.19 -22.11 1.16
N GLU A 207 5.91 -21.40 0.29
CA GLU A 207 7.34 -21.16 0.46
C GLU A 207 7.63 -20.20 1.62
N PHE A 208 6.80 -19.17 1.80
CA PHE A 208 6.90 -18.25 2.92
C PHE A 208 6.80 -18.99 4.25
N MET A 209 5.73 -19.76 4.47
CA MET A 209 5.49 -20.53 5.70
C MET A 209 6.60 -21.51 6.03
N ARG A 210 7.30 -22.01 5.02
CA ARG A 210 8.35 -23.01 5.22
C ARG A 210 9.65 -22.46 5.77
N VAL A 211 9.98 -21.21 5.49
CA VAL A 211 11.31 -20.65 5.72
C VAL A 211 11.33 -19.28 6.41
N ALA A 212 10.18 -18.64 6.58
CA ALA A 212 10.13 -17.32 7.19
C ALA A 212 10.48 -17.38 8.68
N GLU A 213 11.37 -16.49 9.10
CA GLU A 213 11.76 -16.26 10.49
C GLU A 213 11.53 -14.80 10.81
N PHE A 214 10.97 -14.52 12.00
CA PHE A 214 10.66 -13.17 12.47
C PHE A 214 11.40 -12.84 13.77
N GLU A 215 11.55 -11.54 14.02
CA GLU A 215 11.97 -10.97 15.30
C GLU A 215 10.90 -10.05 15.84
#